data_f955c0a709fe92298bffcdf2f482e8a2
#
_entry.id   f955c0a709fe92298bffcdf2f482e8a2
#
_cell.length_a   1.000
_cell.length_b   1.000
_cell.length_c   1.000
_cell.angle_alpha   90.00
_cell.angle_beta   90.00
_cell.angle_gamma   90.00
#
_symmetry.space_group_name_H-M   'P 1'
#
loop_
_entity.id
_entity.type
_entity.pdbx_description
1 polymer ?
#
loop_
_entity_poly.entity_id
_entity_poly.type
_entity_poly.pdbx_seq_one_letter_code
_entity_poly.pdbx_strand_id
1 'polypeptide(L)'
;SADKIIPIKSRYAIFQTMLSIVFLLVALVGPLAQLLAWIDISNFLSSLRTAYLANSIVLGIICALIILIVGLLISMGYKLAVSSSLIYQFSLIGYAVPGTVIAVGLMLVVDSFFGMSITLFGITGLIVCLVIRFLPIGYRYFSTALDQIPKNNTHVLALHNLKPWQAFKSGYLG
;
A
#
# COMPACT_ATOMS: atom_id res chain seq x y z
N SER A 1 -27.04 -8.09 -18.64
CA SER A 1 -26.34 -8.28 -19.91
C SER A 1 -25.21 -9.27 -19.68
N ALA A 2 -25.39 -10.47 -20.26
CA ALA A 2 -24.35 -11.47 -20.23
C ALA A 2 -23.14 -10.94 -21.01
N ASP A 3 -21.99 -10.89 -20.36
CA ASP A 3 -20.73 -10.54 -21.00
C ASP A 3 -20.49 -11.50 -22.16
N LYS A 4 -20.56 -10.97 -23.39
CA LYS A 4 -20.20 -11.71 -24.59
C LYS A 4 -18.69 -12.00 -24.53
N ILE A 5 -18.34 -13.17 -24.05
CA ILE A 5 -16.96 -13.70 -24.14
C ILE A 5 -16.67 -13.87 -25.63
N ILE A 6 -15.88 -12.98 -26.20
CA ILE A 6 -15.43 -13.07 -27.60
C ILE A 6 -14.34 -14.13 -27.65
N PRO A 7 -14.56 -15.29 -28.32
CA PRO A 7 -13.56 -16.33 -28.43
C PRO A 7 -12.40 -15.84 -29.30
N ILE A 8 -11.26 -15.59 -28.70
CA ILE A 8 -10.03 -15.27 -29.43
C ILE A 8 -9.58 -16.54 -30.15
N LYS A 9 -9.31 -16.45 -31.48
CA LYS A 9 -8.76 -17.57 -32.25
C LYS A 9 -7.52 -18.11 -31.55
N SER A 10 -7.50 -19.41 -31.25
CA SER A 10 -6.49 -20.11 -30.45
C SER A 10 -5.03 -19.76 -30.79
N ARG A 11 -4.71 -19.58 -32.08
CA ARG A 11 -3.35 -19.19 -32.52
C ARG A 11 -2.89 -17.81 -32.03
N TYR A 12 -3.80 -16.83 -32.02
CA TYR A 12 -3.47 -15.48 -31.52
C TYR A 12 -3.36 -15.46 -29.99
N ALA A 13 -4.18 -16.25 -29.30
CA ALA A 13 -4.09 -16.39 -27.85
C ALA A 13 -2.74 -16.99 -27.43
N ILE A 14 -2.27 -18.03 -28.11
CA ILE A 14 -0.98 -18.68 -27.82
C ILE A 14 0.16 -17.67 -28.09
N PHE A 15 0.14 -16.97 -29.21
CA PHE A 15 1.16 -15.99 -29.54
C PHE A 15 1.21 -14.84 -28.51
N GLN A 16 0.05 -14.32 -28.13
CA GLN A 16 -0.07 -13.26 -27.14
C GLN A 16 0.42 -13.71 -25.76
N THR A 17 0.09 -14.94 -25.36
CA THR A 17 0.57 -15.52 -24.11
C THR A 17 2.09 -15.70 -24.11
N MET A 18 2.65 -16.24 -25.21
CA MET A 18 4.10 -16.39 -25.33
C MET A 18 4.82 -15.04 -25.29
N LEU A 19 4.32 -14.04 -26.00
CA LEU A 19 4.89 -12.70 -25.99
C LEU A 19 4.87 -12.08 -24.59
N SER A 20 3.75 -12.25 -23.87
CA SER A 20 3.61 -11.77 -22.49
C SER A 20 4.58 -12.47 -21.54
N ILE A 21 4.76 -13.79 -21.67
CA ILE A 21 5.71 -14.56 -20.87
C ILE A 21 7.16 -14.10 -21.15
N VAL A 22 7.52 -13.94 -22.42
CA VAL A 22 8.87 -13.47 -22.80
C VAL A 22 9.13 -12.08 -22.23
N PHE A 23 8.16 -11.17 -22.37
CA PHE A 23 8.27 -9.82 -21.81
C PHE A 23 8.43 -9.85 -20.28
N LEU A 24 7.65 -10.66 -19.60
CA LEU A 24 7.71 -10.81 -18.14
C LEU A 24 9.05 -11.42 -17.70
N LEU A 25 9.54 -12.43 -18.42
CA LEU A 25 10.86 -13.02 -18.14
C LEU A 25 11.98 -12.00 -18.33
N VAL A 26 11.98 -11.25 -19.41
CA VAL A 26 13.01 -10.22 -19.65
C VAL A 26 12.94 -9.12 -18.58
N ALA A 27 11.73 -8.65 -18.26
CA ALA A 27 11.53 -7.60 -17.25
C ALA A 27 11.92 -8.03 -15.83
N LEU A 28 11.79 -9.32 -15.51
CA LEU A 28 12.15 -9.86 -14.19
C LEU A 28 13.59 -10.35 -14.14
N VAL A 29 13.98 -11.18 -15.11
CA VAL A 29 15.31 -11.84 -15.11
C VAL A 29 16.42 -10.85 -15.43
N GLY A 30 16.18 -9.87 -16.29
CA GLY A 30 17.18 -8.86 -16.65
C GLY A 30 17.74 -8.10 -15.44
N PRO A 31 16.87 -7.40 -14.67
CA PRO A 31 17.31 -6.70 -13.46
C PRO A 31 17.91 -7.62 -12.40
N LEU A 32 17.34 -8.83 -12.21
CA LEU A 32 17.89 -9.80 -11.25
C LEU A 32 19.27 -10.29 -11.65
N ALA A 33 19.48 -10.64 -12.93
CA ALA A 33 20.78 -11.04 -13.43
C ALA A 33 21.83 -9.93 -13.28
N GLN A 34 21.43 -8.68 -13.55
CA GLN A 34 22.29 -7.52 -13.36
C GLN A 34 22.67 -7.32 -11.88
N LEU A 35 21.72 -7.46 -10.97
CA LEU A 35 21.99 -7.38 -9.54
C LEU A 35 22.93 -8.52 -9.09
N LEU A 36 22.67 -9.74 -9.56
CA LEU A 36 23.54 -10.89 -9.25
C LEU A 36 24.96 -10.73 -9.79
N ALA A 37 25.10 -10.14 -10.98
CA ALA A 37 26.43 -9.86 -11.58
C ALA A 37 27.23 -8.82 -10.79
N TRP A 38 26.55 -7.93 -10.05
CA TRP A 38 27.20 -6.93 -9.19
C TRP A 38 27.54 -7.43 -7.80
N ILE A 39 27.04 -8.61 -7.40
CA ILE A 39 27.36 -9.20 -6.11
C ILE A 39 28.76 -9.76 -6.13
N ASP A 40 29.65 -9.18 -5.33
CA ASP A 40 30.92 -9.78 -5.01
C ASP A 40 30.71 -10.90 -3.98
N ILE A 41 30.65 -12.14 -4.45
CA ILE A 41 30.34 -13.33 -3.63
C ILE A 41 31.34 -13.49 -2.52
N SER A 42 32.61 -13.10 -2.73
CA SER A 42 33.67 -13.21 -1.73
C SER A 42 33.44 -12.36 -0.48
N ASN A 43 32.82 -11.18 -0.68
CA ASN A 43 32.52 -10.24 0.38
C ASN A 43 31.05 -10.27 0.83
N PHE A 44 30.18 -11.01 0.12
CA PHE A 44 28.75 -11.03 0.40
C PHE A 44 28.41 -11.54 1.80
N LEU A 45 28.98 -12.69 2.18
CA LEU A 45 28.73 -13.31 3.49
C LEU A 45 29.30 -12.47 4.64
N SER A 46 30.44 -11.82 4.45
CA SER A 46 31.05 -10.95 5.46
C SER A 46 30.30 -9.60 5.59
N SER A 47 29.63 -9.17 4.51
CA SER A 47 28.83 -7.94 4.47
C SER A 47 27.40 -8.10 4.97
N LEU A 48 26.92 -9.34 5.11
CA LEU A 48 25.60 -9.65 5.66
C LEU A 48 25.57 -9.36 7.18
N ARG A 49 25.33 -8.12 7.51
CA ARG A 49 25.07 -7.75 8.90
C ARG A 49 23.62 -8.05 9.24
N THR A 50 23.40 -9.02 10.13
CA THR A 50 22.07 -9.38 10.66
C THR A 50 21.33 -8.17 11.24
N ALA A 51 22.07 -7.17 11.73
CA ALA A 51 21.51 -5.92 12.21
C ALA A 51 20.73 -5.13 11.13
N TYR A 52 21.21 -5.12 9.88
CA TYR A 52 20.48 -4.42 8.80
C TYR A 52 19.19 -5.12 8.42
N LEU A 53 19.20 -6.45 8.41
CA LEU A 53 17.98 -7.25 8.19
C LEU A 53 16.96 -7.03 9.31
N ALA A 54 17.42 -7.10 10.56
CA ALA A 54 16.56 -6.85 11.71
C ALA A 54 15.93 -5.45 11.68
N ASN A 55 16.73 -4.41 11.40
CA ASN A 55 16.24 -3.04 11.30
C ASN A 55 15.21 -2.87 10.18
N SER A 56 15.43 -3.50 9.01
CA SER A 56 14.49 -3.46 7.89
C SER A 56 13.17 -4.15 8.21
N ILE A 57 13.22 -5.30 8.91
CA ILE A 57 12.03 -6.03 9.34
C ILE A 57 11.25 -5.20 10.36
N VAL A 58 11.92 -4.65 11.36
CA VAL A 58 11.28 -3.82 12.40
C VAL A 58 10.63 -2.59 11.75
N LEU A 59 11.33 -1.91 10.86
CA LEU A 59 10.78 -0.77 10.12
C LEU A 59 9.54 -1.15 9.32
N GLY A 60 9.61 -2.27 8.60
CA GLY A 60 8.48 -2.81 7.83
C GLY A 60 7.27 -3.11 8.70
N ILE A 61 7.47 -3.73 9.86
CA ILE A 61 6.39 -4.03 10.82
C ILE A 61 5.76 -2.74 11.35
N ILE A 62 6.56 -1.75 11.75
CA ILE A 62 6.07 -0.46 12.23
C ILE A 62 5.21 0.23 11.16
N CYS A 63 5.72 0.32 9.93
CA CYS A 63 4.98 0.90 8.81
C CYS A 63 3.67 0.14 8.53
N ALA A 64 3.71 -1.19 8.53
CA ALA A 64 2.54 -2.02 8.30
C ALA A 64 1.46 -1.80 9.37
N LEU A 65 1.84 -1.73 10.64
CA LEU A 65 0.90 -1.44 11.74
C LEU A 65 0.28 -0.05 11.62
N ILE A 66 1.07 0.97 11.27
CA ILE A 66 0.55 2.32 11.06
C ILE A 66 -0.44 2.34 9.88
N ILE A 67 -0.09 1.71 8.76
CA ILE A 67 -0.94 1.63 7.57
C ILE A 67 -2.24 0.89 7.88
N LEU A 68 -2.17 -0.19 8.66
CA LEU A 68 -3.34 -0.96 9.10
C LEU A 68 -4.27 -0.10 9.94
N ILE A 69 -3.75 0.59 10.94
CA ILE A 69 -4.57 1.46 11.82
C ILE A 69 -5.16 2.62 11.03
N VAL A 70 -4.33 3.38 10.32
CA VAL A 70 -4.77 4.57 9.56
C VAL A 70 -5.70 4.18 8.42
N GLY A 71 -5.39 3.12 7.67
CA GLY A 71 -6.23 2.63 6.58
C GLY A 71 -7.60 2.17 7.06
N LEU A 72 -7.67 1.48 8.21
CA LEU A 72 -8.92 1.09 8.83
C LEU A 72 -9.74 2.31 9.28
N LEU A 73 -9.11 3.27 9.96
CA LEU A 73 -9.78 4.49 10.42
C LEU A 73 -10.36 5.31 9.25
N ILE A 74 -9.61 5.48 8.17
CA ILE A 74 -10.08 6.19 6.98
C ILE A 74 -11.23 5.44 6.33
N SER A 75 -11.13 4.11 6.19
CA SER A 75 -12.17 3.29 5.57
C SER A 75 -13.47 3.31 6.38
N MET A 76 -13.38 3.27 7.69
CA MET A 76 -14.54 3.40 8.59
C MET A 76 -15.14 4.80 8.52
N GLY A 77 -14.31 5.84 8.56
CA GLY A 77 -14.76 7.23 8.45
C GLY A 77 -15.49 7.51 7.14
N TYR A 78 -15.02 6.92 6.04
CA TYR A 78 -15.70 7.04 4.74
C TYR A 78 -17.10 6.40 4.73
N LYS A 79 -17.27 5.24 5.38
CA LYS A 79 -18.57 4.57 5.44
C LYS A 79 -19.56 5.21 6.40
N LEU A 80 -19.10 5.75 7.51
CA LEU A 80 -19.93 6.33 8.56
C LEU A 80 -20.25 7.81 8.34
N ALA A 81 -19.35 8.54 7.74
CA ALA A 81 -19.56 9.93 7.35
C ALA A 81 -19.82 9.98 5.85
N VAL A 82 -20.94 10.53 5.44
CA VAL A 82 -21.35 10.81 4.04
C VAL A 82 -20.31 11.72 3.31
N SER A 83 -19.07 11.67 3.67
CA SER A 83 -18.03 12.58 3.21
C SER A 83 -16.92 11.87 2.46
N SER A 84 -16.91 12.19 1.29
CA SER A 84 -15.92 12.74 0.35
C SER A 84 -15.09 11.71 -0.39
N SER A 85 -15.43 11.59 -1.67
CA SER A 85 -14.52 11.09 -2.74
C SER A 85 -13.12 11.73 -2.68
N LEU A 86 -12.95 12.86 -2.01
CA LEU A 86 -11.69 13.55 -1.83
C LEU A 86 -10.69 12.73 -1.02
N ILE A 87 -11.08 12.14 0.13
CA ILE A 87 -10.17 11.32 0.95
C ILE A 87 -9.67 10.11 0.14
N TYR A 88 -10.55 9.51 -0.65
CA TYR A 88 -10.18 8.44 -1.56
C TYR A 88 -9.18 8.92 -2.63
N GLN A 89 -9.43 10.06 -3.26
CA GLN A 89 -8.54 10.62 -4.28
C GLN A 89 -7.18 10.99 -3.71
N PHE A 90 -7.12 11.60 -2.53
CA PHE A 90 -5.86 11.91 -1.85
C PHE A 90 -5.06 10.66 -1.48
N SER A 91 -5.72 9.60 -1.03
CA SER A 91 -5.02 8.34 -0.74
C SER A 91 -4.42 7.69 -1.99
N LEU A 92 -4.99 7.87 -3.17
CA LEU A 92 -4.44 7.36 -4.43
C LEU A 92 -3.20 8.12 -4.92
N ILE A 93 -3.06 9.40 -4.58
CA ILE A 93 -1.92 10.23 -4.99
C ILE A 93 -0.60 9.63 -4.49
N GLY A 94 -0.57 9.11 -3.27
CA GLY A 94 0.63 8.47 -2.71
C GLY A 94 1.16 7.30 -3.55
N TYR A 95 0.30 6.59 -4.26
CA TYR A 95 0.70 5.50 -5.15
C TYR A 95 1.19 5.99 -6.52
N ALA A 96 0.60 7.07 -7.03
CA ALA A 96 0.92 7.60 -8.35
C ALA A 96 2.27 8.35 -8.37
N VAL A 97 2.69 8.92 -7.22
CA VAL A 97 3.93 9.69 -7.12
C VAL A 97 5.13 8.75 -6.87
N PRO A 98 6.23 8.90 -7.62
CA PRO A 98 7.47 8.16 -7.35
C PRO A 98 7.96 8.40 -5.92
N GLY A 99 8.38 7.32 -5.22
CA GLY A 99 8.81 7.42 -3.82
C GLY A 99 9.95 8.40 -3.57
N THR A 100 10.84 8.55 -4.54
CA THR A 100 11.92 9.55 -4.51
C THR A 100 11.40 10.99 -4.47
N VAL A 101 10.31 11.27 -5.21
CA VAL A 101 9.68 12.60 -5.22
C VAL A 101 9.03 12.89 -3.87
N ILE A 102 8.35 11.89 -3.28
CA ILE A 102 7.77 12.02 -1.93
C ILE A 102 8.89 12.29 -0.91
N ALA A 103 10.00 11.56 -0.98
CA ALA A 103 11.12 11.72 -0.06
C ALA A 103 11.75 13.11 -0.15
N VAL A 104 12.03 13.58 -1.37
CA VAL A 104 12.60 14.92 -1.60
C VAL A 104 11.61 16.01 -1.17
N GLY A 105 10.33 15.87 -1.53
CA GLY A 105 9.30 16.83 -1.10
C GLY A 105 9.19 16.92 0.42
N LEU A 106 9.23 15.77 1.11
CA LEU A 106 9.19 15.73 2.57
C LEU A 106 10.43 16.39 3.20
N MET A 107 11.63 16.15 2.63
CA MET A 107 12.87 16.80 3.08
C MET A 107 12.78 18.32 2.97
N LEU A 108 12.30 18.84 1.84
CA LEU A 108 12.13 20.26 1.63
C LEU A 108 11.13 20.90 2.61
N VAL A 109 10.02 20.22 2.86
CA VAL A 109 9.01 20.69 3.84
C VAL A 109 9.61 20.77 5.24
N VAL A 110 10.33 19.72 5.66
CA VAL A 110 10.92 19.66 7.00
C VAL A 110 12.01 20.70 7.19
N ASP A 111 12.86 20.88 6.20
CA ASP A 111 13.91 21.90 6.22
C ASP A 111 13.28 23.32 6.29
N SER A 112 12.30 23.60 5.43
CA SER A 112 11.69 24.92 5.32
C SER A 112 10.85 25.33 6.53
N PHE A 113 10.11 24.38 7.14
CA PHE A 113 9.16 24.70 8.21
C PHE A 113 9.72 24.44 9.62
N PHE A 114 10.62 23.48 9.77
CA PHE A 114 11.10 23.07 11.09
C PHE A 114 12.57 23.36 11.31
N GLY A 115 13.35 23.73 10.27
CA GLY A 115 14.78 23.95 10.37
C GLY A 115 15.56 22.76 10.92
N MET A 116 14.99 21.55 10.84
CA MET A 116 15.56 20.34 11.42
C MET A 116 16.56 19.72 10.46
N SER A 117 17.73 19.33 10.99
CA SER A 117 18.72 18.62 10.20
C SER A 117 18.18 17.26 9.74
N ILE A 118 18.49 16.90 8.49
CA ILE A 118 18.13 15.64 7.83
C ILE A 118 18.44 14.41 8.69
N THR A 119 19.46 14.48 9.53
CA THR A 119 19.90 13.38 10.41
C THR A 119 18.90 13.03 11.50
N LEU A 120 18.22 14.00 12.10
CA LEU A 120 17.20 13.79 13.12
C LEU A 120 15.88 13.28 12.52
N PHE A 121 15.63 13.63 11.25
CA PHE A 121 14.40 13.28 10.55
C PHE A 121 14.51 11.94 9.77
N GLY A 122 15.70 11.36 9.65
CA GLY A 122 15.98 10.24 8.74
C GLY A 122 15.03 9.05 8.88
N ILE A 123 14.92 8.46 10.07
CA ILE A 123 14.05 7.27 10.28
C ILE A 123 12.57 7.68 10.28
N THR A 124 12.22 8.78 10.94
CA THR A 124 10.84 9.27 11.00
C THR A 124 10.34 9.68 9.61
N GLY A 125 11.16 10.36 8.83
CA GLY A 125 10.86 10.73 7.46
C GLY A 125 10.68 9.52 6.55
N LEU A 126 11.50 8.49 6.73
CA LEU A 126 11.37 7.24 5.99
C LEU A 126 10.06 6.54 6.32
N ILE A 127 9.67 6.47 7.61
CA ILE A 127 8.37 5.90 8.03
C ILE A 127 7.22 6.68 7.39
N VAL A 128 7.23 8.01 7.48
CA VAL A 128 6.18 8.85 6.89
C VAL A 128 6.09 8.66 5.38
N CYS A 129 7.23 8.63 4.69
CA CYS A 129 7.30 8.41 3.24
C CYS A 129 6.72 7.04 2.86
N LEU A 130 7.07 5.97 3.57
CA LEU A 130 6.57 4.62 3.34
C LEU A 130 5.06 4.53 3.65
N VAL A 131 4.61 5.16 4.73
CA VAL A 131 3.19 5.19 5.08
C VAL A 131 2.39 5.92 4.00
N ILE A 132 2.80 7.12 3.57
CA ILE A 132 2.12 7.86 2.49
C ILE A 132 2.05 7.00 1.22
N ARG A 133 3.13 6.32 0.86
CA ARG A 133 3.21 5.50 -0.34
C ARG A 133 2.31 4.28 -0.30
N PHE A 134 2.24 3.58 0.82
CA PHE A 134 1.53 2.30 0.94
C PHE A 134 0.13 2.41 1.55
N LEU A 135 -0.24 3.57 2.10
CA LEU A 135 -1.56 3.83 2.65
C LEU A 135 -2.71 3.52 1.66
N PRO A 136 -2.60 3.83 0.34
CA PRO A 136 -3.65 3.49 -0.63
C PRO A 136 -3.96 2.00 -0.69
N ILE A 137 -2.95 1.15 -0.52
CA ILE A 137 -3.11 -0.31 -0.53
C ILE A 137 -3.92 -0.74 0.70
N GLY A 138 -3.53 -0.27 1.90
CA GLY A 138 -4.25 -0.54 3.14
C GLY A 138 -5.72 -0.07 3.09
N TYR A 139 -5.93 1.16 2.67
CA TYR A 139 -7.27 1.73 2.48
C TYR A 139 -8.13 0.87 1.55
N ARG A 140 -7.61 0.48 0.38
CA ARG A 140 -8.35 -0.32 -0.61
C ARG A 140 -8.75 -1.68 -0.07
N TYR A 141 -7.88 -2.35 0.69
CA TYR A 141 -8.20 -3.62 1.33
C TYR A 141 -9.36 -3.48 2.31
N PHE A 142 -9.30 -2.50 3.21
CA PHE A 142 -10.35 -2.29 4.19
C PHE A 142 -11.65 -1.81 3.56
N SER A 143 -11.62 -0.90 2.59
CA SER A 143 -12.83 -0.46 1.90
C SER A 143 -13.55 -1.61 1.21
N THR A 144 -12.80 -2.48 0.51
CA THR A 144 -13.36 -3.65 -0.15
C THR A 144 -13.96 -4.65 0.86
N ALA A 145 -13.26 -4.91 1.96
CA ALA A 145 -13.76 -5.78 3.02
C ALA A 145 -15.05 -5.23 3.65
N LEU A 146 -15.07 -3.93 3.93
CA LEU A 146 -16.26 -3.25 4.46
C LEU A 146 -17.42 -3.22 3.45
N ASP A 147 -17.16 -3.22 2.14
CA ASP A 147 -18.20 -3.23 1.09
C ASP A 147 -18.90 -4.59 0.95
N GLN A 148 -18.25 -5.66 1.39
CA GLN A 148 -18.85 -6.99 1.41
C GLN A 148 -19.88 -7.18 2.54
N ILE A 149 -19.93 -6.26 3.51
CA ILE A 149 -20.89 -6.35 4.61
C ILE A 149 -22.26 -5.93 4.12
N PRO A 150 -23.30 -6.78 4.31
CA PRO A 150 -24.66 -6.49 3.85
C PRO A 150 -25.18 -5.16 4.39
N LYS A 151 -25.77 -4.35 3.52
CA LYS A 151 -26.35 -3.04 3.89
C LYS A 151 -27.46 -3.16 4.96
N ASN A 152 -28.12 -4.30 5.06
CA ASN A 152 -29.12 -4.53 6.11
C ASN A 152 -28.54 -4.43 7.52
N ASN A 153 -27.31 -4.89 7.74
CA ASN A 153 -26.67 -4.77 9.05
C ASN A 153 -26.36 -3.33 9.41
N THR A 154 -26.00 -2.50 8.43
CA THR A 154 -25.72 -1.07 8.68
C THR A 154 -27.00 -0.27 8.99
N HIS A 155 -28.16 -0.63 8.42
CA HIS A 155 -29.44 -0.02 8.75
C HIS A 155 -29.91 -0.37 10.17
N VAL A 156 -29.74 -1.61 10.60
CA VAL A 156 -30.06 -2.05 11.96
C VAL A 156 -29.18 -1.32 12.99
N LEU A 157 -27.90 -1.15 12.69
CA LEU A 157 -26.97 -0.41 13.57
C LEU A 157 -27.31 1.09 13.65
N ALA A 158 -27.76 1.70 12.56
CA ALA A 158 -28.18 3.09 12.52
C ALA A 158 -29.47 3.32 13.34
N LEU A 159 -30.40 2.36 13.31
CA LEU A 159 -31.66 2.43 14.09
C LEU A 159 -31.42 2.33 15.61
N HIS A 160 -30.36 1.67 16.05
CA HIS A 160 -30.01 1.52 17.48
C HIS A 160 -29.23 2.69 18.07
N ASN A 161 -28.95 3.74 17.31
CA ASN A 161 -28.20 4.94 17.76
C ASN A 161 -26.89 4.61 18.50
N LEU A 162 -26.22 3.53 18.07
CA LEU A 162 -25.01 3.03 18.71
C LEU A 162 -23.83 3.96 18.41
N LYS A 163 -22.96 4.12 19.39
CA LYS A 163 -21.68 4.82 19.16
C LYS A 163 -20.86 4.08 18.09
N PRO A 164 -20.05 4.75 17.28
CA PRO A 164 -19.31 4.16 16.17
C PRO A 164 -18.51 2.89 16.56
N TRP A 165 -17.95 2.88 17.77
CA TRP A 165 -17.20 1.74 18.29
C TRP A 165 -18.11 0.54 18.65
N GLN A 166 -19.28 0.77 19.19
CA GLN A 166 -20.25 -0.27 19.51
C GLN A 166 -20.84 -0.88 18.24
N ALA A 167 -21.12 -0.02 17.24
CA ALA A 167 -21.54 -0.46 15.91
C ALA A 167 -20.46 -1.33 15.24
N PHE A 168 -19.19 -0.96 15.39
CA PHE A 168 -18.08 -1.76 14.88
C PHE A 168 -18.00 -3.13 15.57
N LYS A 169 -18.06 -3.17 16.90
CA LYS A 169 -17.95 -4.40 17.66
C LYS A 169 -19.10 -5.38 17.39
N SER A 170 -20.33 -4.89 17.33
CA SER A 170 -21.52 -5.75 17.16
C SER A 170 -21.86 -6.08 15.71
N GLY A 171 -21.47 -5.22 14.75
CA GLY A 171 -21.82 -5.40 13.34
C GLY A 171 -20.71 -5.97 12.47
N TYR A 172 -19.46 -5.90 12.93
CA TYR A 172 -18.29 -6.28 12.13
C TYR A 172 -17.42 -7.38 12.78
N LEU A 173 -17.55 -7.62 14.08
CA LEU A 173 -16.78 -8.64 14.81
C LEU A 173 -17.67 -9.74 15.43
N GLY A 174 -18.98 -9.63 15.35
CA GLY A 174 -19.95 -10.65 15.72
C GLY A 174 -20.53 -11.29 14.50
#